data_b19a1b2245d88edaae61bb1b65a7eae8
#
_entry.id   b19a1b2245d88edaae61bb1b65a7eae8
#
_cell.length_a   1.000
_cell.length_b   1.000
_cell.length_c   1.000
_cell.angle_alpha   90.00
_cell.angle_beta   90.00
_cell.angle_gamma   90.00
#
_symmetry.space_group_name_H-M   'P 1'
#
loop_
_entity.id
_entity.type
_entity.pdbx_description
1 polymer ?
#
loop_
_entity_poly.entity_id
_entity_poly.type
_entity_poly.pdbx_seq_one_letter_code
_entity_poly.pdbx_strand_id
1 'polypeptide(L)'
;MTIGNPKSDLSHEGLKAAFAGQSLFEDKTWRLSPEAWPLSSGEVREVERIGQACLEFYRATELLYTRSFEGKNLLRNAELRAPWVADYLDRGKPDWLVRHARSKAVRRTQPMVIRPDLLVTDDGFAMSEVDSVPGGIGLTAFLNDLYAAEAGIVGAGDRMSLAFYEAMASLRPDKTDPLVAIVVSDEAFTYRPEMDWLAERLRGLGKRVYCLHPGDLFPAGDSLCADIDGNPEELDVLYRFWELFDLGNIPVARHVFELLEGGSPLAVTPPMRHFQEEKLNLVLFHHPRLRDFWRENLSKGSWKLLKRAIPNGWIMDPVDLPPNAVLDAPEVGGQPIYRWEQLGDASQKERNLILQLIGFHENAWGARSVLYGSDASREEWT
;
A
#
# COMPACT_ATOMS: atom_id res chain seq x y z
N MET A 1 26.52 6.28 -24.13
CA MET A 1 26.64 4.95 -24.79
C MET A 1 25.23 4.39 -24.82
N THR A 2 24.61 4.27 -25.98
CA THR A 2 23.33 3.58 -26.16
C THR A 2 23.60 2.11 -25.93
N ILE A 3 23.20 1.59 -24.75
CA ILE A 3 23.19 0.15 -24.49
C ILE A 3 22.08 -0.40 -25.38
N GLY A 4 22.49 -0.95 -26.54
CA GLY A 4 21.58 -1.66 -27.43
C GLY A 4 20.97 -2.82 -26.64
N ASN A 5 19.64 -2.79 -26.50
CA ASN A 5 18.87 -3.87 -25.91
C ASN A 5 19.17 -5.16 -26.70
N PRO A 6 19.86 -6.16 -26.15
CA PRO A 6 19.97 -7.43 -26.85
C PRO A 6 18.55 -7.95 -27.01
N LYS A 7 18.16 -8.41 -28.19
CA LYS A 7 16.91 -9.16 -28.38
C LYS A 7 16.92 -10.25 -27.32
N SER A 8 16.10 -10.09 -26.28
CA SER A 8 16.07 -11.03 -25.16
C SER A 8 15.62 -12.37 -25.71
N ASP A 9 16.52 -13.35 -25.59
CA ASP A 9 16.12 -14.75 -25.71
C ASP A 9 15.27 -15.03 -24.49
N LEU A 10 13.95 -15.04 -24.64
CA LEU A 10 12.98 -15.31 -23.58
C LEU A 10 12.94 -16.78 -23.15
N SER A 11 13.94 -17.59 -23.52
CA SER A 11 14.14 -18.91 -22.93
C SER A 11 14.43 -18.80 -21.42
N HIS A 12 14.22 -19.91 -20.68
CA HIS A 12 14.60 -19.95 -19.25
C HIS A 12 16.07 -19.60 -19.02
N GLU A 13 16.96 -20.02 -19.93
CA GLU A 13 18.39 -19.73 -19.83
C GLU A 13 18.67 -18.25 -20.12
N GLY A 14 18.01 -17.67 -21.11
CA GLY A 14 18.11 -16.26 -21.44
C GLY A 14 17.62 -15.36 -20.30
N LEU A 15 16.49 -15.70 -19.67
CA LEU A 15 16.01 -14.99 -18.48
C LEU A 15 17.00 -15.08 -17.32
N LYS A 16 17.49 -16.27 -16.99
CA LYS A 16 18.52 -16.43 -15.93
C LYS A 16 19.77 -15.60 -16.23
N ALA A 17 20.20 -15.57 -17.49
CA ALA A 17 21.33 -14.74 -17.89
C ALA A 17 21.05 -13.24 -17.75
N ALA A 18 19.85 -12.80 -18.08
CA ALA A 18 19.44 -11.39 -17.91
C ALA A 18 19.39 -10.96 -16.43
N PHE A 19 19.08 -11.88 -15.53
CA PHE A 19 19.08 -11.63 -14.08
C PHE A 19 20.46 -11.79 -13.45
N ALA A 20 21.39 -12.51 -14.10
CA ALA A 20 22.72 -12.73 -13.55
C ALA A 20 23.46 -11.40 -13.32
N GLY A 21 23.85 -11.14 -12.09
CA GLY A 21 24.48 -9.89 -11.68
C GLY A 21 23.54 -8.69 -11.49
N GLN A 22 22.23 -8.92 -11.53
CA GLN A 22 21.22 -7.91 -11.17
C GLN A 22 20.84 -8.07 -9.71
N SER A 23 21.20 -7.09 -8.87
CA SER A 23 20.89 -7.07 -7.43
C SER A 23 19.39 -7.10 -7.12
N LEU A 24 18.53 -6.72 -8.09
CA LEU A 24 17.08 -6.77 -7.97
C LEU A 24 16.53 -8.17 -7.64
N PHE A 25 17.28 -9.22 -7.89
CA PHE A 25 16.81 -10.60 -7.84
C PHE A 25 17.62 -11.51 -6.91
N GLU A 26 18.66 -11.00 -6.26
CA GLU A 26 19.59 -11.82 -5.47
C GLU A 26 18.88 -12.60 -4.35
N ASP A 27 17.84 -12.05 -3.75
CA ASP A 27 17.06 -12.64 -2.66
C ASP A 27 15.71 -13.23 -3.11
N LYS A 28 15.41 -13.23 -4.42
CA LYS A 28 14.13 -13.70 -4.94
C LYS A 28 14.18 -15.19 -5.30
N THR A 29 13.17 -15.92 -4.82
CA THR A 29 13.02 -17.36 -5.04
C THR A 29 11.93 -17.68 -6.08
N TRP A 30 11.45 -16.68 -6.82
CA TRP A 30 10.36 -16.83 -7.77
C TRP A 30 10.76 -17.70 -8.96
N ARG A 31 9.76 -18.36 -9.51
CA ARG A 31 9.89 -19.01 -10.81
C ARG A 31 9.68 -17.96 -11.90
N LEU A 32 10.57 -17.96 -12.88
CA LEU A 32 10.48 -17.11 -14.04
C LEU A 32 9.79 -17.86 -15.18
N SER A 33 8.83 -17.24 -15.82
CA SER A 33 8.19 -17.75 -17.03
C SER A 33 8.85 -17.12 -18.26
N PRO A 34 9.19 -17.89 -19.30
CA PRO A 34 9.62 -17.33 -20.58
C PRO A 34 8.50 -16.63 -21.35
N GLU A 35 7.26 -16.83 -20.95
CA GLU A 35 6.08 -16.21 -21.55
C GLU A 35 5.47 -15.20 -20.58
N ALA A 36 5.11 -14.01 -21.10
CA ALA A 36 4.38 -13.03 -20.33
C ALA A 36 2.97 -13.55 -20.01
N TRP A 37 2.41 -13.13 -18.85
CA TRP A 37 1.04 -13.48 -18.46
C TRP A 37 0.04 -12.88 -19.44
N PRO A 38 -0.76 -13.70 -20.16
CA PRO A 38 -1.74 -13.18 -21.10
C PRO A 38 -2.95 -12.60 -20.38
N LEU A 39 -3.24 -11.33 -20.66
CA LEU A 39 -4.46 -10.65 -20.20
C LEU A 39 -5.36 -10.35 -21.39
N SER A 40 -6.62 -10.71 -21.29
CA SER A 40 -7.62 -10.24 -22.23
C SER A 40 -7.85 -8.73 -22.10
N SER A 41 -8.34 -8.09 -23.13
CA SER A 41 -8.70 -6.67 -23.06
C SER A 41 -9.81 -6.38 -22.04
N GLY A 42 -10.58 -7.41 -21.64
CA GLY A 42 -11.56 -7.34 -20.57
C GLY A 42 -10.91 -7.21 -19.20
N GLU A 43 -9.94 -8.08 -18.93
CA GLU A 43 -9.16 -8.09 -17.68
C GLU A 43 -8.34 -6.82 -17.51
N VAL A 44 -7.68 -6.33 -18.56
CA VAL A 44 -6.96 -5.04 -18.51
C VAL A 44 -7.92 -3.92 -18.09
N ARG A 45 -9.10 -3.80 -18.73
CA ARG A 45 -10.10 -2.80 -18.35
C ARG A 45 -10.66 -3.01 -16.95
N GLU A 46 -10.70 -4.24 -16.47
CA GLU A 46 -11.12 -4.51 -15.08
C GLU A 46 -10.08 -4.04 -14.08
N VAL A 47 -8.80 -4.33 -14.31
CA VAL A 47 -7.69 -3.85 -13.47
C VAL A 47 -7.65 -2.32 -13.44
N GLU A 48 -7.78 -1.66 -14.59
CA GLU A 48 -7.86 -0.19 -14.66
C GLU A 48 -9.04 0.36 -13.82
N ARG A 49 -10.22 -0.27 -13.89
CA ARG A 49 -11.38 0.13 -13.09
C ARG A 49 -11.19 -0.14 -11.60
N ILE A 50 -10.49 -1.22 -11.24
CA ILE A 50 -10.12 -1.48 -9.85
C ILE A 50 -9.21 -0.35 -9.33
N GLY A 51 -8.19 0.04 -10.10
CA GLY A 51 -7.33 1.17 -9.75
C GLY A 51 -8.13 2.46 -9.53
N GLN A 52 -9.06 2.81 -10.43
CA GLN A 52 -9.95 3.98 -10.26
C GLN A 52 -10.81 3.86 -9.00
N ALA A 53 -11.36 2.67 -8.74
CA ALA A 53 -12.17 2.43 -7.54
C ALA A 53 -11.35 2.53 -6.25
N CYS A 54 -10.07 2.12 -6.25
CA CYS A 54 -9.17 2.29 -5.13
C CYS A 54 -8.91 3.78 -4.82
N LEU A 55 -8.79 4.65 -5.82
CA LEU A 55 -8.66 6.10 -5.59
C LEU A 55 -9.93 6.69 -4.94
N GLU A 56 -11.11 6.26 -5.35
CA GLU A 56 -12.36 6.66 -4.69
C GLU A 56 -12.41 6.12 -3.25
N PHE A 57 -11.99 4.86 -3.05
CA PHE A 57 -11.94 4.21 -1.74
C PHE A 57 -11.05 4.96 -0.75
N TYR A 58 -9.83 5.34 -1.15
CA TYR A 58 -8.94 6.12 -0.31
C TYR A 58 -9.54 7.48 0.10
N ARG A 59 -10.20 8.18 -0.84
CA ARG A 59 -10.90 9.43 -0.53
C ARG A 59 -12.06 9.23 0.43
N ALA A 60 -12.81 8.15 0.27
CA ALA A 60 -13.90 7.81 1.18
C ALA A 60 -13.38 7.39 2.56
N THR A 61 -12.28 6.62 2.64
CA THR A 61 -11.60 6.26 3.89
C THR A 61 -11.11 7.51 4.65
N GLU A 62 -10.52 8.47 3.94
CA GLU A 62 -10.14 9.78 4.51
C GLU A 62 -11.35 10.48 5.16
N LEU A 63 -12.47 10.51 4.45
CA LEU A 63 -13.69 11.13 4.94
C LEU A 63 -14.28 10.37 6.13
N LEU A 64 -14.26 9.04 6.08
CA LEU A 64 -14.72 8.17 7.16
C LEU A 64 -13.92 8.43 8.43
N TYR A 65 -12.59 8.34 8.36
CA TYR A 65 -11.72 8.58 9.50
C TYR A 65 -11.90 9.99 10.07
N THR A 66 -11.87 11.00 9.19
CA THR A 66 -11.99 12.40 9.61
C THR A 66 -13.31 12.68 10.34
N ARG A 67 -14.44 12.23 9.78
CA ARG A 67 -15.75 12.42 10.42
C ARG A 67 -15.89 11.61 11.71
N SER A 68 -15.27 10.44 11.76
CA SER A 68 -15.30 9.57 12.95
C SER A 68 -14.61 10.22 14.14
N PHE A 69 -13.36 10.66 14.00
CA PHE A 69 -12.67 11.29 15.14
C PHE A 69 -13.21 12.68 15.50
N GLU A 70 -13.82 13.39 14.53
CA GLU A 70 -14.50 14.67 14.80
C GLU A 70 -15.92 14.47 15.39
N GLY A 71 -16.39 13.24 15.56
CA GLY A 71 -17.74 12.92 16.05
C GLY A 71 -18.86 13.42 15.12
N LYS A 72 -18.55 13.67 13.86
CA LYS A 72 -19.49 14.20 12.85
C LYS A 72 -20.36 13.11 12.24
N ASN A 73 -21.49 13.54 11.70
CA ASN A 73 -22.37 12.65 10.96
C ASN A 73 -21.73 12.14 9.67
N LEU A 74 -21.83 10.85 9.41
CA LEU A 74 -21.26 10.19 8.24
C LEU A 74 -22.15 10.30 6.99
N LEU A 75 -23.48 10.43 7.15
CA LEU A 75 -24.46 10.45 6.07
C LEU A 75 -24.97 11.87 5.80
N ARG A 76 -25.49 12.10 4.61
CA ARG A 76 -26.06 13.40 4.22
C ARG A 76 -27.47 13.57 4.72
N ASN A 77 -28.31 12.53 4.59
CA ASN A 77 -29.75 12.59 4.80
C ASN A 77 -30.26 11.70 5.96
N ALA A 78 -29.35 11.06 6.68
CA ALA A 78 -29.65 10.23 7.84
C ALA A 78 -28.61 10.43 8.92
N GLU A 79 -28.90 10.07 10.17
CA GLU A 79 -27.94 10.16 11.26
C GLU A 79 -27.16 8.84 11.38
N LEU A 80 -25.84 8.93 11.25
CA LEU A 80 -24.90 7.85 11.52
C LEU A 80 -23.60 8.45 12.06
N ARG A 81 -23.29 8.16 13.32
CA ARG A 81 -22.00 8.51 13.93
C ARG A 81 -21.26 7.22 14.25
N ALA A 82 -19.99 7.19 13.95
CA ALA A 82 -19.14 6.00 14.14
C ALA A 82 -17.77 6.38 14.70
N PRO A 83 -17.68 6.98 15.92
CA PRO A 83 -16.40 7.33 16.53
C PRO A 83 -15.50 6.09 16.71
N TRP A 84 -16.10 4.92 16.94
CA TRP A 84 -15.41 3.65 17.06
C TRP A 84 -14.50 3.29 15.87
N VAL A 85 -14.77 3.82 14.67
CA VAL A 85 -13.89 3.61 13.51
C VAL A 85 -12.53 4.27 13.75
N ALA A 86 -12.51 5.51 14.22
CA ALA A 86 -11.26 6.19 14.57
C ALA A 86 -10.58 5.48 15.76
N ASP A 87 -11.34 5.05 16.76
CA ASP A 87 -10.79 4.32 17.91
C ASP A 87 -10.07 3.04 17.51
N TYR A 88 -10.62 2.28 16.54
CA TYR A 88 -9.94 1.09 15.99
C TYR A 88 -8.70 1.46 15.16
N LEU A 89 -8.82 2.46 14.28
CA LEU A 89 -7.72 2.86 13.39
C LEU A 89 -6.56 3.49 14.17
N ASP A 90 -6.82 4.10 15.33
CA ASP A 90 -5.80 4.72 16.17
C ASP A 90 -5.22 3.77 17.23
N ARG A 91 -5.88 2.64 17.46
CA ARG A 91 -5.50 1.69 18.52
C ARG A 91 -4.05 1.23 18.36
N GLY A 92 -3.25 1.35 19.43
CA GLY A 92 -1.84 0.97 19.47
C GLY A 92 -0.87 1.92 18.77
N LYS A 93 -1.35 3.02 18.17
CA LYS A 93 -0.48 4.02 17.57
C LYS A 93 -0.02 5.05 18.61
N PRO A 94 1.22 5.57 18.47
CA PRO A 94 1.67 6.67 19.32
C PRO A 94 0.80 7.93 19.16
N ASP A 95 0.48 8.59 20.27
CA ASP A 95 -0.36 9.81 20.27
C ASP A 95 0.14 10.91 19.34
N TRP A 96 1.46 11.06 19.22
CA TRP A 96 2.04 12.08 18.36
C TRP A 96 1.80 11.78 16.87
N LEU A 97 1.82 10.50 16.45
CA LEU A 97 1.49 10.08 15.08
C LEU A 97 0.01 10.31 14.78
N VAL A 98 -0.87 9.96 15.72
CA VAL A 98 -2.31 10.22 15.61
C VAL A 98 -2.58 11.72 15.48
N ARG A 99 -1.94 12.56 16.32
CA ARG A 99 -2.07 14.02 16.21
C ARG A 99 -1.60 14.56 14.87
N HIS A 100 -0.43 14.08 14.37
CA HIS A 100 0.06 14.46 13.06
C HIS A 100 -0.93 14.08 11.95
N ALA A 101 -1.40 12.83 11.91
CA ALA A 101 -2.36 12.35 10.91
C ALA A 101 -3.67 13.17 10.88
N ARG A 102 -4.05 13.77 12.02
CA ARG A 102 -5.23 14.65 12.17
C ARG A 102 -4.94 16.13 11.93
N SER A 103 -3.66 16.51 11.78
CA SER A 103 -3.23 17.89 11.62
C SER A 103 -3.68 18.49 10.28
N LYS A 104 -3.67 19.82 10.20
CA LYS A 104 -3.99 20.53 8.95
C LYS A 104 -2.88 20.36 7.91
N ALA A 105 -1.64 20.13 8.34
CA ALA A 105 -0.47 19.97 7.47
C ALA A 105 -0.62 18.83 6.47
N VAL A 106 -1.19 17.71 6.92
CA VAL A 106 -1.37 16.50 6.09
C VAL A 106 -2.81 16.20 5.73
N ARG A 107 -3.74 17.11 6.07
CA ARG A 107 -5.16 16.91 5.77
C ARG A 107 -5.38 16.79 4.27
N ARG A 108 -6.14 15.78 3.86
CA ARG A 108 -6.48 15.46 2.45
C ARG A 108 -5.29 15.03 1.59
N THR A 109 -4.11 14.83 2.17
CA THR A 109 -3.01 14.23 1.42
C THR A 109 -3.30 12.74 1.19
N GLN A 110 -2.94 12.26 0.02
CA GLN A 110 -3.14 10.86 -0.40
C GLN A 110 -1.81 10.29 -0.88
N PRO A 111 -1.59 8.99 -0.79
CA PRO A 111 -0.47 8.34 -1.46
C PRO A 111 -0.55 8.60 -2.97
N MET A 112 0.58 8.96 -3.58
CA MET A 112 0.64 9.19 -5.02
C MET A 112 0.72 7.89 -5.82
N VAL A 113 1.17 6.82 -5.18
CA VAL A 113 1.19 5.47 -5.73
C VAL A 113 0.51 4.55 -4.74
N ILE A 114 -0.40 3.73 -5.23
CA ILE A 114 -1.05 2.64 -4.47
C ILE A 114 -0.98 1.36 -5.29
N ARG A 115 -0.84 0.22 -4.64
CA ARG A 115 -0.82 -1.09 -5.28
C ARG A 115 -1.88 -2.00 -4.67
N PRO A 116 -2.99 -2.28 -5.37
CA PRO A 116 -3.87 -3.36 -4.98
C PRO A 116 -3.21 -4.70 -5.29
N ASP A 117 -3.19 -5.62 -4.34
CA ASP A 117 -2.76 -6.99 -4.55
C ASP A 117 -3.96 -7.81 -5.01
N LEU A 118 -3.90 -8.28 -6.26
CA LEU A 118 -4.99 -8.94 -6.95
C LEU A 118 -4.73 -10.45 -7.11
N LEU A 119 -5.65 -11.25 -6.60
CA LEU A 119 -5.67 -12.69 -6.79
C LEU A 119 -6.60 -13.04 -7.96
N VAL A 120 -6.11 -13.84 -8.89
CA VAL A 120 -6.92 -14.35 -10.01
C VAL A 120 -7.86 -15.43 -9.49
N THR A 121 -9.14 -15.28 -9.78
CA THR A 121 -10.20 -16.24 -9.41
C THR A 121 -11.06 -16.57 -10.61
N ASP A 122 -11.92 -17.59 -10.49
CA ASP A 122 -12.86 -17.97 -11.55
C ASP A 122 -13.86 -16.83 -11.89
N ASP A 123 -14.13 -15.94 -10.94
CA ASP A 123 -15.06 -14.82 -11.07
C ASP A 123 -14.37 -13.46 -11.38
N GLY A 124 -13.09 -13.46 -11.74
CA GLY A 124 -12.27 -12.26 -12.00
C GLY A 124 -11.20 -12.05 -10.93
N PHE A 125 -11.06 -10.83 -10.41
CA PHE A 125 -10.03 -10.49 -9.44
C PHE A 125 -10.59 -10.30 -8.02
N ALA A 126 -9.94 -10.95 -7.04
CA ALA A 126 -10.12 -10.66 -5.63
C ALA A 126 -8.95 -9.79 -5.12
N MET A 127 -9.25 -8.78 -4.32
CA MET A 127 -8.26 -7.84 -3.78
C MET A 127 -7.96 -8.18 -2.32
N SER A 128 -6.78 -8.68 -2.05
CA SER A 128 -6.36 -9.12 -0.71
C SER A 128 -5.77 -7.98 0.12
N GLU A 129 -5.17 -6.98 -0.54
CA GLU A 129 -4.52 -5.86 0.12
C GLU A 129 -4.54 -4.63 -0.80
N VAL A 130 -4.45 -3.44 -0.22
CA VAL A 130 -4.11 -2.20 -0.93
C VAL A 130 -2.95 -1.55 -0.18
N ASP A 131 -1.79 -1.55 -0.81
CA ASP A 131 -0.57 -1.01 -0.26
C ASP A 131 -0.38 0.45 -0.67
N SER A 132 -0.05 1.32 0.28
CA SER A 132 0.23 2.73 0.05
C SER A 132 1.74 3.06 0.03
N VAL A 133 2.59 2.07 0.38
CA VAL A 133 4.07 2.13 0.30
C VAL A 133 4.58 1.00 -0.60
N PRO A 134 4.08 0.90 -1.84
CA PRO A 134 4.29 -0.31 -2.64
C PRO A 134 5.73 -0.48 -3.10
N GLY A 135 6.28 -1.67 -2.90
CA GLY A 135 7.43 -2.17 -3.63
C GLY A 135 7.05 -2.71 -5.01
N GLY A 136 8.04 -3.20 -5.76
CA GLY A 136 7.84 -3.86 -7.05
C GLY A 136 7.79 -2.93 -8.26
N ILE A 137 7.91 -1.60 -8.09
CA ILE A 137 7.84 -0.64 -9.20
C ILE A 137 9.06 -0.82 -10.12
N GLY A 138 10.26 -0.79 -9.55
CA GLY A 138 11.51 -0.97 -10.30
C GLY A 138 11.62 -2.37 -10.89
N LEU A 139 11.27 -3.37 -10.10
CA LEU A 139 11.26 -4.77 -10.53
C LEU A 139 10.32 -5.01 -11.70
N THR A 140 9.08 -4.51 -11.63
CA THR A 140 8.10 -4.67 -12.71
C THR A 140 8.52 -3.90 -13.95
N ALA A 141 9.09 -2.70 -13.80
CA ALA A 141 9.61 -1.94 -14.93
C ALA A 141 10.77 -2.68 -15.63
N PHE A 142 11.68 -3.28 -14.88
CA PHE A 142 12.74 -4.13 -15.41
C PHE A 142 12.19 -5.34 -16.17
N LEU A 143 11.21 -6.06 -15.59
CA LEU A 143 10.55 -7.18 -16.25
C LEU A 143 9.85 -6.75 -17.54
N ASN A 144 9.16 -5.60 -17.53
CA ASN A 144 8.53 -5.05 -18.72
C ASN A 144 9.53 -4.81 -19.87
N ASP A 145 10.74 -4.35 -19.54
CA ASP A 145 11.81 -4.18 -20.53
C ASP A 145 12.28 -5.53 -21.12
N LEU A 146 12.39 -6.57 -20.27
CA LEU A 146 12.77 -7.90 -20.75
C LEU A 146 11.74 -8.52 -21.68
N TYR A 147 10.46 -8.39 -21.37
CA TYR A 147 9.36 -8.91 -22.19
C TYR A 147 8.97 -7.98 -23.34
N ALA A 148 9.60 -6.81 -23.47
CA ALA A 148 9.23 -5.79 -24.47
C ALA A 148 9.41 -6.26 -25.94
N ALA A 149 10.13 -7.37 -26.17
CA ALA A 149 10.20 -8.00 -27.50
C ALA A 149 8.86 -8.62 -27.94
N GLU A 150 7.98 -8.94 -26.99
CA GLU A 150 6.60 -9.37 -27.24
C GLU A 150 5.70 -8.16 -27.51
N ALA A 151 4.75 -8.33 -28.43
CA ALA A 151 3.78 -7.27 -28.69
C ALA A 151 2.76 -7.16 -27.56
N GLY A 152 2.44 -5.93 -27.15
CA GLY A 152 1.31 -5.66 -26.26
C GLY A 152 1.62 -5.75 -24.76
N ILE A 153 2.89 -5.74 -24.34
CA ILE A 153 3.25 -5.67 -22.93
C ILE A 153 2.73 -4.36 -22.31
N VAL A 154 1.93 -4.48 -21.24
CA VAL A 154 1.39 -3.34 -20.50
C VAL A 154 2.53 -2.66 -19.74
N GLY A 155 2.70 -1.34 -19.97
CA GLY A 155 3.75 -0.57 -19.30
C GLY A 155 5.16 -0.76 -19.90
N ALA A 156 5.29 -1.38 -21.08
CA ALA A 156 6.58 -1.56 -21.75
C ALA A 156 7.34 -0.25 -21.98
N GLY A 157 8.66 -0.35 -21.97
CA GLY A 157 9.58 0.78 -22.05
C GLY A 157 9.52 1.63 -20.78
N ASP A 158 9.80 2.92 -20.91
CA ASP A 158 9.93 3.83 -19.76
C ASP A 158 8.59 4.28 -19.14
N ARG A 159 7.46 3.79 -19.63
CA ARG A 159 6.13 4.26 -19.22
C ARG A 159 5.86 4.16 -17.73
N MET A 160 6.22 3.02 -17.12
CA MET A 160 5.99 2.81 -15.69
C MET A 160 6.89 3.69 -14.84
N SER A 161 8.18 3.76 -15.18
CA SER A 161 9.15 4.62 -14.48
C SER A 161 8.79 6.10 -14.62
N LEU A 162 8.42 6.56 -15.83
CA LEU A 162 8.01 7.94 -16.05
C LEU A 162 6.69 8.26 -15.33
N ALA A 163 5.70 7.36 -15.31
CA ALA A 163 4.47 7.57 -14.58
C ALA A 163 4.70 7.72 -13.08
N PHE A 164 5.65 6.94 -12.50
CA PHE A 164 6.07 7.13 -11.12
C PHE A 164 6.66 8.53 -10.89
N TYR A 165 7.61 8.95 -11.74
CA TYR A 165 8.20 10.28 -11.61
C TYR A 165 7.17 11.40 -11.76
N GLU A 166 6.28 11.31 -12.76
CA GLU A 166 5.22 12.29 -13.00
C GLU A 166 4.27 12.42 -11.80
N ALA A 167 3.94 11.30 -11.16
CA ALA A 167 3.16 11.33 -9.94
C ALA A 167 3.89 12.08 -8.82
N MET A 168 5.19 11.83 -8.62
CA MET A 168 5.99 12.57 -7.64
C MET A 168 6.09 14.06 -7.98
N ALA A 169 6.44 14.38 -9.22
CA ALA A 169 6.62 15.75 -9.69
C ALA A 169 5.33 16.58 -9.60
N SER A 170 4.16 15.95 -9.74
CA SER A 170 2.86 16.62 -9.61
C SER A 170 2.61 17.23 -8.23
N LEU A 171 3.34 16.79 -7.19
CA LEU A 171 3.28 17.37 -5.85
C LEU A 171 3.97 18.74 -5.74
N ARG A 172 4.86 19.04 -6.70
CA ARG A 172 5.60 20.31 -6.78
C ARG A 172 5.40 20.99 -8.14
N PRO A 173 4.16 21.43 -8.42
CA PRO A 173 3.85 22.09 -9.71
C PRO A 173 4.56 23.42 -9.90
N ASP A 174 5.15 23.97 -8.84
CA ASP A 174 6.00 25.16 -8.84
C ASP A 174 7.43 24.88 -9.35
N LYS A 175 7.83 23.63 -9.48
CA LYS A 175 9.16 23.19 -9.94
C LYS A 175 9.06 22.53 -11.32
N THR A 176 9.94 22.91 -12.23
CA THR A 176 10.01 22.29 -13.57
C THR A 176 10.66 20.90 -13.52
N ASP A 177 11.65 20.71 -12.65
CA ASP A 177 12.40 19.47 -12.46
C ASP A 177 12.68 19.26 -10.97
N PRO A 178 11.68 18.81 -10.19
CA PRO A 178 11.84 18.66 -8.77
C PRO A 178 12.83 17.54 -8.43
N LEU A 179 13.62 17.75 -7.38
CA LEU A 179 14.51 16.75 -6.80
C LEU A 179 13.67 15.76 -5.97
N VAL A 180 13.62 14.52 -6.41
CA VAL A 180 12.88 13.42 -5.77
C VAL A 180 13.87 12.50 -5.06
N ALA A 181 13.74 12.35 -3.75
CA ALA A 181 14.46 11.34 -2.98
C ALA A 181 13.54 10.14 -2.69
N ILE A 182 13.91 8.96 -3.16
CA ILE A 182 13.33 7.69 -2.73
C ILE A 182 14.13 7.25 -1.51
N VAL A 183 13.53 7.29 -0.32
CA VAL A 183 14.27 7.07 0.93
C VAL A 183 13.87 5.73 1.54
N VAL A 184 14.78 4.76 1.46
CA VAL A 184 14.57 3.37 1.87
C VAL A 184 15.26 3.10 3.20
N SER A 185 14.49 2.69 4.22
CA SER A 185 15.00 2.34 5.54
C SER A 185 15.62 0.93 5.59
N ASP A 186 16.29 0.63 6.72
CA ASP A 186 16.86 -0.68 6.96
C ASP A 186 15.79 -1.79 7.04
N GLU A 187 14.62 -1.52 7.61
CA GLU A 187 13.49 -2.47 7.64
C GLU A 187 13.01 -2.83 6.22
N ALA A 188 13.08 -1.87 5.30
CA ALA A 188 12.68 -2.05 3.91
C ALA A 188 13.85 -2.38 2.95
N PHE A 189 15.02 -2.76 3.47
CA PHE A 189 16.26 -2.88 2.69
C PHE A 189 16.15 -3.84 1.50
N THR A 190 15.31 -4.86 1.58
CA THR A 190 15.08 -5.84 0.50
C THR A 190 14.49 -5.21 -0.77
N TYR A 191 13.92 -4.01 -0.66
CA TYR A 191 13.42 -3.23 -1.79
C TYR A 191 14.47 -2.21 -2.31
N ARG A 192 15.57 -2.01 -1.59
CA ARG A 192 16.61 -1.05 -1.96
C ARG A 192 17.13 -1.27 -3.38
N PRO A 193 17.47 -2.50 -3.81
CA PRO A 193 18.01 -2.73 -5.15
C PRO A 193 17.08 -2.28 -6.27
N GLU A 194 15.77 -2.52 -6.15
CA GLU A 194 14.81 -2.09 -7.17
C GLU A 194 14.59 -0.57 -7.18
N MET A 195 14.67 0.08 -6.02
CA MET A 195 14.54 1.54 -5.93
C MET A 195 15.81 2.25 -6.44
N ASP A 196 16.97 1.67 -6.22
CA ASP A 196 18.23 2.12 -6.84
C ASP A 196 18.15 2.03 -8.36
N TRP A 197 17.71 0.88 -8.89
CA TRP A 197 17.53 0.69 -10.33
C TRP A 197 16.54 1.69 -10.92
N LEU A 198 15.39 1.90 -10.26
CA LEU A 198 14.39 2.87 -10.69
C LEU A 198 14.94 4.29 -10.74
N ALA A 199 15.67 4.69 -9.69
CA ALA A 199 16.31 6.00 -9.62
C ALA A 199 17.36 6.18 -10.73
N GLU A 200 18.20 5.18 -10.96
CA GLU A 200 19.20 5.19 -12.05
C GLU A 200 18.55 5.28 -13.42
N ARG A 201 17.48 4.50 -13.66
CA ARG A 201 16.72 4.55 -14.91
C ARG A 201 16.17 5.94 -15.16
N LEU A 202 15.57 6.57 -14.15
CA LEU A 202 15.01 7.92 -14.25
C LEU A 202 16.10 8.99 -14.44
N ARG A 203 17.26 8.87 -13.78
CA ARG A 203 18.41 9.75 -14.05
C ARG A 203 18.89 9.61 -15.50
N GLY A 204 18.93 8.39 -16.01
CA GLY A 204 19.23 8.15 -17.44
C GLY A 204 18.26 8.83 -18.42
N LEU A 205 17.04 9.11 -17.96
CA LEU A 205 16.01 9.86 -18.69
C LEU A 205 16.04 11.38 -18.38
N GLY A 206 17.07 11.85 -17.70
CA GLY A 206 17.26 13.25 -17.35
C GLY A 206 16.43 13.76 -16.19
N LYS A 207 15.95 12.87 -15.31
CA LYS A 207 15.18 13.22 -14.11
C LYS A 207 16.06 13.27 -12.86
N ARG A 208 15.79 14.19 -11.95
CA ARG A 208 16.53 14.33 -10.70
C ARG A 208 15.94 13.41 -9.62
N VAL A 209 16.29 12.13 -9.67
CA VAL A 209 15.78 11.10 -8.74
C VAL A 209 16.95 10.34 -8.14
N TYR A 210 16.96 10.22 -6.81
CA TYR A 210 18.02 9.52 -6.06
C TYR A 210 17.39 8.58 -5.04
N CYS A 211 17.96 7.39 -4.92
CA CYS A 211 17.61 6.45 -3.85
C CYS A 211 18.61 6.61 -2.70
N LEU A 212 18.11 7.00 -1.54
CA LEU A 212 18.89 7.39 -0.38
C LEU A 212 18.51 6.55 0.84
N HIS A 213 19.40 6.51 1.82
CA HIS A 213 19.09 5.99 3.16
C HIS A 213 18.60 7.16 4.06
N PRO A 214 17.73 6.93 5.06
CA PRO A 214 17.32 7.97 6.00
C PRO A 214 18.49 8.69 6.69
N GLY A 215 19.62 8.01 6.89
CA GLY A 215 20.85 8.56 7.47
C GLY A 215 21.61 9.51 6.56
N ASP A 216 21.31 9.53 5.26
CA ASP A 216 21.92 10.45 4.28
C ASP A 216 21.24 11.82 4.29
N LEU A 217 20.09 11.94 4.99
CA LEU A 217 19.31 13.16 5.05
C LEU A 217 19.69 14.00 6.26
N PHE A 218 19.73 15.29 6.07
CA PHE A 218 20.01 16.23 7.14
C PHE A 218 19.18 17.51 7.04
N PRO A 219 18.81 18.12 8.20
CA PRO A 219 18.09 19.39 8.22
C PRO A 219 19.00 20.55 7.87
N ALA A 220 18.49 21.52 7.10
CA ALA A 220 19.15 22.78 6.81
C ALA A 220 18.12 23.93 6.86
N GLY A 221 18.00 24.59 8.02
CA GLY A 221 16.94 25.57 8.24
C GLY A 221 15.55 24.96 8.15
N ASP A 222 14.69 25.51 7.29
CA ASP A 222 13.32 25.04 7.05
C ASP A 222 13.24 23.99 5.94
N SER A 223 14.37 23.39 5.55
CA SER A 223 14.48 22.43 4.46
C SER A 223 15.07 21.10 4.92
N LEU A 224 14.75 20.05 4.16
CA LEU A 224 15.41 18.75 4.25
C LEU A 224 16.39 18.62 3.07
N CYS A 225 17.61 18.27 3.35
CA CYS A 225 18.70 18.19 2.36
C CYS A 225 19.33 16.80 2.33
N ALA A 226 20.01 16.51 1.23
CA ALA A 226 20.92 15.39 1.08
C ALA A 226 22.17 15.83 0.33
N ASP A 227 23.29 15.11 0.51
CA ASP A 227 24.48 15.30 -0.33
C ASP A 227 24.23 14.58 -1.68
N ILE A 228 24.22 15.34 -2.74
CA ILE A 228 24.08 14.83 -4.11
C ILE A 228 25.36 15.17 -4.87
N ASP A 229 26.14 14.15 -5.18
CA ASP A 229 27.39 14.27 -5.90
C ASP A 229 28.40 15.25 -5.24
N GLY A 230 28.44 15.27 -3.90
CA GLY A 230 29.30 16.12 -3.10
C GLY A 230 28.78 17.54 -2.86
N ASN A 231 27.52 17.81 -3.18
CA ASN A 231 26.86 19.08 -2.96
C ASN A 231 25.58 18.90 -2.12
N PRO A 232 25.41 19.69 -1.05
CA PRO A 232 24.14 19.73 -0.33
C PRO A 232 23.02 20.28 -1.22
N GLU A 233 21.98 19.49 -1.46
CA GLU A 233 20.82 19.91 -2.23
C GLU A 233 19.53 19.74 -1.41
N GLU A 234 18.62 20.71 -1.56
CA GLU A 234 17.31 20.69 -0.94
C GLU A 234 16.38 19.71 -1.68
N LEU A 235 15.70 18.86 -0.92
CA LEU A 235 14.74 17.91 -1.47
C LEU A 235 13.40 18.61 -1.72
N ASP A 236 12.84 18.41 -2.90
CA ASP A 236 11.51 18.89 -3.26
C ASP A 236 10.42 17.87 -2.91
N VAL A 237 10.71 16.59 -3.14
CA VAL A 237 9.79 15.48 -2.88
C VAL A 237 10.53 14.35 -2.17
N LEU A 238 9.97 13.92 -1.06
CA LEU A 238 10.38 12.74 -0.33
C LEU A 238 9.41 11.60 -0.63
N TYR A 239 9.82 10.60 -1.41
CA TYR A 239 9.11 9.33 -1.47
C TYR A 239 9.55 8.48 -0.29
N ARG A 240 8.67 8.39 0.72
CA ARG A 240 8.93 7.69 1.97
C ARG A 240 8.80 6.19 1.75
N PHE A 241 9.90 5.47 1.77
CA PHE A 241 9.92 4.01 1.68
C PHE A 241 10.42 3.43 3.02
N TRP A 242 9.64 3.67 4.07
CA TRP A 242 9.78 3.11 5.40
C TRP A 242 8.43 2.93 6.06
N GLU A 243 8.37 1.97 6.98
CA GLU A 243 7.15 1.65 7.70
C GLU A 243 6.91 2.61 8.88
N LEU A 244 5.66 2.94 9.16
CA LEU A 244 5.33 3.86 10.25
C LEU A 244 5.59 3.25 11.63
N PHE A 245 5.51 1.92 11.79
CA PHE A 245 5.87 1.28 13.06
C PHE A 245 7.37 1.38 13.36
N ASP A 246 8.21 1.56 12.33
CA ASP A 246 9.66 1.63 12.43
C ASP A 246 10.20 3.06 12.66
N LEU A 247 9.33 4.06 12.78
CA LEU A 247 9.72 5.47 12.93
C LEU A 247 10.67 5.75 14.09
N GLY A 248 10.69 4.87 15.11
CA GLY A 248 11.66 4.93 16.21
C GLY A 248 13.11 4.75 15.78
N ASN A 249 13.35 4.05 14.68
CA ASN A 249 14.66 3.76 14.10
C ASN A 249 15.05 4.74 12.98
N ILE A 250 14.22 5.75 12.71
CA ILE A 250 14.41 6.73 11.63
C ILE A 250 14.54 8.14 12.21
N PRO A 251 15.74 8.54 12.67
CA PRO A 251 15.93 9.82 13.39
C PRO A 251 15.44 11.04 12.61
N VAL A 252 15.61 11.06 11.28
CA VAL A 252 15.19 12.18 10.42
C VAL A 252 13.67 12.33 10.34
N ALA A 253 12.90 11.28 10.63
CA ALA A 253 11.43 11.32 10.54
C ALA A 253 10.83 12.41 11.45
N ARG A 254 11.37 12.59 12.66
CA ARG A 254 10.93 13.65 13.57
C ARG A 254 11.07 15.04 12.94
N HIS A 255 12.19 15.28 12.29
CA HIS A 255 12.44 16.56 11.62
C HIS A 255 11.46 16.74 10.43
N VAL A 256 11.18 15.67 9.67
CA VAL A 256 10.18 15.72 8.60
C VAL A 256 8.80 16.12 9.14
N PHE A 257 8.38 15.61 10.30
CA PHE A 257 7.13 16.04 10.95
C PHE A 257 7.16 17.54 11.28
N GLU A 258 8.24 18.01 11.89
CA GLU A 258 8.43 19.42 12.27
C GLU A 258 8.36 20.35 11.03
N LEU A 259 9.03 19.97 9.93
CA LEU A 259 8.97 20.70 8.67
C LEU A 259 7.55 20.79 8.10
N LEU A 260 6.83 19.68 8.03
CA LEU A 260 5.47 19.65 7.50
C LEU A 260 4.50 20.48 8.37
N GLU A 261 4.62 20.41 9.68
CA GLU A 261 3.82 21.19 10.61
C GLU A 261 4.18 22.68 10.57
N GLY A 262 5.43 23.01 10.28
CA GLY A 262 5.92 24.36 10.04
C GLY A 262 5.53 24.97 8.70
N GLY A 263 4.93 24.18 7.79
CA GLY A 263 4.51 24.65 6.48
C GLY A 263 5.63 24.66 5.44
N SER A 264 6.67 23.83 5.62
CA SER A 264 7.72 23.62 4.62
C SER A 264 7.09 23.21 3.27
N PRO A 265 7.67 23.64 2.14
CA PRO A 265 7.21 23.23 0.82
C PRO A 265 7.59 21.78 0.46
N LEU A 266 8.34 21.08 1.33
CA LEU A 266 8.66 19.67 1.14
C LEU A 266 7.38 18.85 0.96
N ALA A 267 7.29 18.13 -0.15
CA ALA A 267 6.21 17.18 -0.37
C ALA A 267 6.61 15.79 0.10
N VAL A 268 5.78 15.13 0.90
CA VAL A 268 6.02 13.78 1.40
C VAL A 268 4.93 12.84 0.92
N THR A 269 5.32 11.75 0.26
CA THR A 269 4.42 10.71 -0.20
C THR A 269 5.06 9.32 -0.04
N PRO A 270 4.35 8.29 0.39
CA PRO A 270 3.03 8.36 1.03
C PRO A 270 3.05 9.26 2.26
N PRO A 271 1.95 9.94 2.57
CA PRO A 271 1.91 10.78 3.77
C PRO A 271 1.98 9.92 5.03
N MET A 272 2.55 10.45 6.11
CA MET A 272 2.67 9.73 7.38
C MET A 272 1.33 9.70 8.13
N ARG A 273 0.36 9.00 7.57
CA ARG A 273 -1.02 8.89 8.04
C ARG A 273 -1.38 7.43 8.24
N HIS A 274 -1.19 6.93 9.45
CA HIS A 274 -1.31 5.53 9.83
C HIS A 274 -2.60 4.84 9.32
N PHE A 275 -3.74 5.51 9.35
CA PHE A 275 -5.01 4.91 8.92
C PHE A 275 -5.08 4.61 7.41
N GLN A 276 -4.23 5.24 6.58
CA GLN A 276 -4.16 4.95 5.14
C GLN A 276 -3.39 3.66 4.82
N GLU A 277 -2.61 3.16 5.77
CA GLU A 277 -1.81 1.93 5.65
C GLU A 277 -2.48 0.73 6.35
N GLU A 278 -3.70 0.92 6.87
CA GLU A 278 -4.39 -0.10 7.64
C GLU A 278 -5.20 -1.07 6.77
N LYS A 279 -4.88 -2.36 6.87
CA LYS A 279 -5.65 -3.46 6.25
C LYS A 279 -7.09 -3.51 6.74
N LEU A 280 -7.34 -3.00 7.95
CA LEU A 280 -8.66 -2.87 8.54
C LEU A 280 -9.65 -2.12 7.63
N ASN A 281 -9.19 -1.22 6.78
CA ASN A 281 -10.04 -0.49 5.85
C ASN A 281 -10.86 -1.40 4.93
N LEU A 282 -10.28 -2.54 4.49
CA LEU A 282 -10.99 -3.53 3.67
C LEU A 282 -12.12 -4.22 4.43
N VAL A 283 -11.92 -4.47 5.73
CA VAL A 283 -12.97 -5.04 6.61
C VAL A 283 -14.05 -4.00 6.89
N LEU A 284 -13.67 -2.74 7.17
CA LEU A 284 -14.62 -1.64 7.36
C LEU A 284 -15.51 -1.42 6.14
N PHE A 285 -15.04 -1.75 4.94
CA PHE A 285 -15.84 -1.68 3.71
C PHE A 285 -17.05 -2.60 3.75
N HIS A 286 -16.94 -3.77 4.34
CA HIS A 286 -18.02 -4.74 4.48
C HIS A 286 -18.86 -4.57 5.74
N HIS A 287 -18.41 -3.75 6.69
CA HIS A 287 -19.10 -3.59 7.97
C HIS A 287 -20.56 -3.09 7.77
N PRO A 288 -21.59 -3.81 8.29
CA PRO A 288 -22.99 -3.53 7.99
C PRO A 288 -23.41 -2.08 8.30
N ARG A 289 -22.93 -1.51 9.42
CA ARG A 289 -23.27 -0.14 9.84
C ARG A 289 -22.68 0.94 8.91
N LEU A 290 -21.64 0.63 8.12
CA LEU A 290 -20.98 1.58 7.22
C LEU A 290 -21.46 1.47 5.77
N ARG A 291 -22.35 0.52 5.46
CA ARG A 291 -22.84 0.25 4.12
C ARG A 291 -23.35 1.50 3.39
N ASP A 292 -24.20 2.27 4.06
CA ASP A 292 -24.81 3.46 3.44
C ASP A 292 -23.79 4.59 3.28
N PHE A 293 -22.81 4.71 4.19
CA PHE A 293 -21.68 5.61 4.02
C PHE A 293 -20.91 5.32 2.73
N TRP A 294 -20.53 4.06 2.49
CA TRP A 294 -19.81 3.67 1.27
C TRP A 294 -20.62 3.92 0.01
N ARG A 295 -21.92 3.65 0.05
CA ARG A 295 -22.82 3.90 -1.09
C ARG A 295 -23.00 5.38 -1.40
N GLU A 296 -22.93 6.26 -0.41
CA GLU A 296 -23.01 7.70 -0.62
C GLU A 296 -21.69 8.32 -1.12
N ASN A 297 -20.56 7.71 -0.81
CA ASN A 297 -19.24 8.31 -1.04
C ASN A 297 -18.41 7.63 -2.14
N LEU A 298 -18.93 6.56 -2.73
CA LEU A 298 -18.37 5.90 -3.91
C LEU A 298 -19.33 6.03 -5.09
N SER A 299 -18.79 6.08 -6.30
CA SER A 299 -19.62 5.93 -7.50
C SER A 299 -20.31 4.57 -7.51
N LYS A 300 -21.48 4.47 -8.15
CA LYS A 300 -22.24 3.21 -8.26
C LYS A 300 -21.38 2.09 -8.90
N GLY A 301 -20.51 2.45 -9.85
CA GLY A 301 -19.61 1.51 -10.51
C GLY A 301 -18.56 0.97 -9.56
N SER A 302 -17.83 1.89 -8.88
CA SER A 302 -16.79 1.55 -7.90
C SER A 302 -17.35 0.76 -6.73
N TRP A 303 -18.50 1.15 -6.18
CA TRP A 303 -19.19 0.40 -5.13
C TRP A 303 -19.45 -1.07 -5.52
N LYS A 304 -20.02 -1.31 -6.70
CA LYS A 304 -20.31 -2.67 -7.18
C LYS A 304 -19.03 -3.48 -7.42
N LEU A 305 -18.01 -2.83 -8.00
CA LEU A 305 -16.75 -3.48 -8.30
C LEU A 305 -16.01 -3.87 -7.02
N LEU A 306 -15.83 -2.92 -6.10
CA LEU A 306 -15.16 -3.18 -4.82
C LEU A 306 -15.91 -4.21 -3.97
N LYS A 307 -17.26 -4.21 -3.99
CA LYS A 307 -18.05 -5.20 -3.26
C LYS A 307 -17.83 -6.63 -3.77
N ARG A 308 -17.46 -6.79 -5.04
CA ARG A 308 -17.08 -8.08 -5.61
C ARG A 308 -15.62 -8.40 -5.35
N ALA A 309 -14.73 -7.40 -5.54
CA ALA A 309 -13.29 -7.61 -5.49
C ALA A 309 -12.75 -7.73 -4.07
N ILE A 310 -13.28 -6.99 -3.09
CA ILE A 310 -12.84 -7.09 -1.69
C ILE A 310 -13.53 -8.30 -1.05
N PRO A 311 -12.80 -9.31 -0.57
CA PRO A 311 -13.36 -10.40 0.20
C PRO A 311 -14.08 -9.91 1.45
N ASN A 312 -15.13 -10.63 1.87
CA ASN A 312 -15.78 -10.30 3.13
C ASN A 312 -14.82 -10.53 4.31
N GLY A 313 -14.91 -9.68 5.33
CA GLY A 313 -14.04 -9.75 6.49
C GLY A 313 -14.73 -9.22 7.74
N TRP A 314 -14.19 -9.58 8.89
CA TRP A 314 -14.71 -9.25 10.21
C TRP A 314 -13.59 -8.73 11.11
N ILE A 315 -13.95 -7.90 12.08
CA ILE A 315 -13.03 -7.42 13.11
C ILE A 315 -13.07 -8.39 14.27
N MET A 316 -12.03 -9.18 14.44
CA MET A 316 -11.86 -10.04 15.61
C MET A 316 -11.23 -9.20 16.72
N ASP A 317 -12.06 -8.76 17.68
CA ASP A 317 -11.61 -8.02 18.87
C ASP A 317 -11.75 -8.93 20.09
N PRO A 318 -10.65 -9.30 20.78
CA PRO A 318 -10.65 -10.22 21.91
C PRO A 318 -11.09 -9.56 23.23
N VAL A 319 -12.02 -8.60 23.17
CA VAL A 319 -12.60 -8.00 24.38
C VAL A 319 -13.77 -8.82 24.89
N ASP A 320 -13.97 -8.80 26.21
CA ASP A 320 -15.14 -9.41 26.83
C ASP A 320 -16.43 -8.79 26.30
N LEU A 321 -17.33 -9.63 25.83
CA LEU A 321 -18.60 -9.22 25.28
C LEU A 321 -19.72 -9.33 26.32
N PRO A 322 -20.69 -8.40 26.31
CA PRO A 322 -21.89 -8.56 27.14
C PRO A 322 -22.62 -9.88 26.83
N PRO A 323 -23.31 -10.48 27.82
CA PRO A 323 -23.95 -11.79 27.65
C PRO A 323 -24.92 -11.95 26.48
N ASN A 324 -25.47 -10.84 25.97
CA ASN A 324 -26.41 -10.82 24.83
C ASN A 324 -25.81 -10.15 23.58
N ALA A 325 -24.48 -10.07 23.47
CA ALA A 325 -23.82 -9.55 22.29
C ALA A 325 -24.07 -10.49 21.11
N VAL A 326 -24.30 -9.90 19.96
CA VAL A 326 -24.33 -10.60 18.65
C VAL A 326 -23.08 -10.20 17.91
N LEU A 327 -22.21 -11.18 17.61
CA LEU A 327 -21.05 -10.95 16.79
C LEU A 327 -21.43 -10.83 15.31
N ASP A 328 -20.86 -9.84 14.65
CA ASP A 328 -20.73 -9.87 13.20
C ASP A 328 -19.50 -10.74 12.91
N ALA A 329 -19.72 -12.00 12.56
CA ALA A 329 -18.70 -13.05 12.49
C ALA A 329 -19.11 -14.14 11.50
N PRO A 330 -18.17 -15.01 11.06
CA PRO A 330 -18.52 -16.23 10.32
C PRO A 330 -19.41 -17.15 11.13
N GLU A 331 -20.23 -17.95 10.42
CA GLU A 331 -21.00 -19.04 11.04
C GLU A 331 -20.12 -20.28 11.21
N VAL A 332 -20.41 -21.07 12.26
CA VAL A 332 -19.79 -22.38 12.50
C VAL A 332 -20.91 -23.43 12.60
N GLY A 333 -20.83 -24.49 11.80
CA GLY A 333 -21.90 -25.49 11.72
C GLY A 333 -23.22 -24.90 11.19
N GLY A 334 -23.18 -23.81 10.40
CA GLY A 334 -24.36 -23.10 9.93
C GLY A 334 -25.09 -22.33 11.03
N GLN A 335 -24.43 -22.06 12.15
CA GLN A 335 -24.99 -21.31 13.28
C GLN A 335 -24.13 -20.07 13.57
N PRO A 336 -24.74 -18.94 13.94
CA PRO A 336 -24.00 -17.76 14.38
C PRO A 336 -23.22 -18.07 15.65
N ILE A 337 -22.03 -17.50 15.76
CA ILE A 337 -21.20 -17.56 16.95
C ILE A 337 -21.43 -16.33 17.84
N TYR A 338 -21.24 -16.50 19.13
CA TYR A 338 -21.42 -15.46 20.15
C TYR A 338 -20.13 -15.09 20.84
N ARG A 339 -19.06 -15.86 20.60
CA ARG A 339 -17.70 -15.65 21.11
C ARG A 339 -16.71 -16.15 20.08
N TRP A 340 -15.56 -15.47 19.99
CA TRP A 340 -14.54 -15.78 18.99
C TRP A 340 -13.94 -17.18 19.19
N GLU A 341 -13.86 -17.68 20.42
CA GLU A 341 -13.35 -19.03 20.75
C GLU A 341 -14.14 -20.14 20.05
N GLN A 342 -15.38 -19.88 19.69
CA GLN A 342 -16.21 -20.84 18.95
C GLN A 342 -15.71 -21.07 17.50
N LEU A 343 -14.87 -20.21 16.96
CA LEU A 343 -14.18 -20.47 15.70
C LEU A 343 -13.26 -21.69 15.79
N GLY A 344 -12.73 -22.00 16.96
CA GLY A 344 -11.95 -23.21 17.22
C GLY A 344 -12.72 -24.50 16.95
N ASP A 345 -14.07 -24.48 17.05
CA ASP A 345 -14.94 -25.62 16.78
C ASP A 345 -15.18 -25.85 15.28
N ALA A 346 -14.78 -24.91 14.43
CA ALA A 346 -14.97 -24.99 12.99
C ALA A 346 -14.27 -26.22 12.38
N SER A 347 -14.97 -26.97 11.54
CA SER A 347 -14.36 -28.03 10.75
C SER A 347 -13.36 -27.48 9.75
N GLN A 348 -12.42 -28.30 9.26
CA GLN A 348 -11.42 -27.88 8.28
C GLN A 348 -12.07 -27.26 7.00
N LYS A 349 -13.24 -27.71 6.60
CA LYS A 349 -13.96 -27.14 5.46
C LYS A 349 -14.54 -25.75 5.74
N GLU A 350 -14.87 -25.47 7.00
CA GLU A 350 -15.38 -24.16 7.44
C GLU A 350 -14.27 -23.16 7.71
N ARG A 351 -13.02 -23.63 7.90
CA ARG A 351 -11.84 -22.79 8.09
C ARG A 351 -11.28 -22.18 6.80
N ASN A 352 -12.12 -21.99 5.79
CA ASN A 352 -11.76 -21.22 4.59
C ASN A 352 -11.71 -19.72 4.92
N LEU A 353 -10.89 -19.40 5.90
CA LEU A 353 -10.70 -18.07 6.51
C LEU A 353 -9.22 -17.75 6.56
N ILE A 354 -8.92 -16.46 6.50
CA ILE A 354 -7.58 -15.94 6.72
C ILE A 354 -7.61 -15.08 7.98
N LEU A 355 -6.80 -15.43 8.98
CA LEU A 355 -6.55 -14.58 10.13
C LEU A 355 -5.31 -13.76 9.89
N GLN A 356 -5.38 -12.48 10.19
CA GLN A 356 -4.26 -11.57 10.02
C GLN A 356 -4.27 -10.52 11.14
N LEU A 357 -3.08 -10.29 11.73
CA LEU A 357 -2.90 -9.20 12.68
C LEU A 357 -3.01 -7.86 11.95
N ILE A 358 -3.70 -6.93 12.57
CA ILE A 358 -3.76 -5.53 12.15
C ILE A 358 -3.13 -4.66 13.23
N GLY A 359 -2.69 -3.46 12.85
CA GLY A 359 -2.19 -2.48 13.79
C GLY A 359 -0.73 -2.11 13.57
N PHE A 360 -0.21 -1.39 14.56
CA PHE A 360 1.10 -0.74 14.53
C PHE A 360 2.18 -1.67 15.11
N HIS A 361 2.53 -2.70 14.34
CA HIS A 361 3.47 -3.73 14.76
C HIS A 361 4.17 -4.38 13.56
N GLU A 362 5.42 -4.75 13.70
CA GLU A 362 6.20 -5.42 12.66
C GLU A 362 5.54 -6.69 12.12
N ASN A 363 4.84 -7.45 12.96
CA ASN A 363 4.13 -8.65 12.55
C ASN A 363 2.85 -8.37 11.76
N ALA A 364 2.33 -7.15 11.77
CA ALA A 364 1.19 -6.75 10.93
C ALA A 364 1.59 -6.42 9.50
N TRP A 365 2.90 -6.31 9.25
CA TRP A 365 3.46 -5.97 7.94
C TRP A 365 3.72 -7.22 7.08
N GLY A 366 3.46 -7.09 5.78
CA GLY A 366 3.61 -8.20 4.85
C GLY A 366 2.71 -9.39 5.20
N ALA A 367 3.22 -10.60 5.03
CA ALA A 367 2.53 -11.85 5.35
C ALA A 367 2.95 -12.44 6.70
N ARG A 368 3.65 -11.70 7.57
CA ARG A 368 4.26 -12.23 8.80
C ARG A 368 3.26 -12.81 9.80
N SER A 369 2.01 -12.33 9.80
CA SER A 369 0.97 -12.81 10.73
C SER A 369 -0.21 -13.52 10.04
N VAL A 370 -0.04 -13.91 8.78
CA VAL A 370 -1.12 -14.55 8.02
C VAL A 370 -1.22 -16.02 8.40
N LEU A 371 -2.38 -16.40 8.92
CA LEU A 371 -2.75 -17.80 9.17
C LEU A 371 -3.88 -18.21 8.21
N TYR A 372 -3.61 -19.22 7.40
CA TYR A 372 -4.61 -19.84 6.52
C TYR A 372 -5.33 -20.95 7.29
N GLY A 373 -6.61 -20.75 7.59
CA GLY A 373 -7.37 -21.69 8.40
C GLY A 373 -7.55 -23.06 7.72
N SER A 374 -7.61 -23.09 6.36
CA SER A 374 -7.65 -24.35 5.60
C SER A 374 -6.40 -25.21 5.75
N ASP A 375 -5.24 -24.56 5.94
CA ASP A 375 -3.94 -25.21 5.97
C ASP A 375 -3.47 -25.49 7.40
N ALA A 376 -4.03 -24.75 8.37
CA ALA A 376 -3.71 -24.90 9.77
C ALA A 376 -4.15 -26.26 10.31
N SER A 377 -3.29 -26.87 11.11
CA SER A 377 -3.68 -28.00 11.95
C SER A 377 -4.75 -27.58 12.95
N ARG A 378 -5.39 -28.56 13.57
CA ARG A 378 -6.41 -28.24 14.60
C ARG A 378 -5.79 -27.50 15.80
N GLU A 379 -4.57 -27.89 16.19
CA GLU A 379 -3.84 -27.29 17.31
C GLU A 379 -3.44 -25.84 17.03
N GLU A 380 -3.02 -25.54 15.80
CA GLU A 380 -2.68 -24.15 15.39
C GLU A 380 -3.90 -23.25 15.26
N TRP A 381 -5.07 -23.83 14.96
CA TRP A 381 -6.31 -23.06 14.80
C TRP A 381 -7.01 -22.76 16.12
N THR A 382 -6.89 -23.63 17.15
CA THR A 382 -7.54 -23.48 18.45
C THR A 382 -6.66 -22.80 19.49
#